data_be5477fb9ab91fac34f594f375b797f5
#
_entry.id   be5477fb9ab91fac34f594f375b797f5
#
_cell.length_a   1.000
_cell.length_b   1.000
_cell.length_c   1.000
_cell.angle_alpha   90.00
_cell.angle_beta   90.00
_cell.angle_gamma   90.00
#
_symmetry.space_group_name_H-M   'P 1'
#
loop_
_entity.id
_entity.type
_entity.pdbx_description
1 polymer ?
#
loop_
_entity_poly.entity_id
_entity_poly.type
_entity_poly.pdbx_seq_one_letter_code
_entity_poly.pdbx_strand_id
1 'polypeptide(L)'
;MDRPTGNSSTKEPERIPGEEPTTAFFPDFATVRAALEAAQIAIWSWDLAANAVTWSSNVESICGFSQAGFDGTFASFEHHIHEEDKARVLQAFDETRRTGSPFRLRYRVASRQGGDDIWIEATGTLTFKDGAPARMIGLCHDVTEPVRLQDEIRSRARQQAALAQLGERALIETDIERLLQDVANTIARTLSVDFVEVLELLPGNTDLLLRAGFGWKEGCIGSIVTSRENSNYARHILDSAGPIVVADFASESRFAVPRYLQDHCCVSGMSTMIAGRDGRAYGILGVCTNRARTFSAQDSSFLAAIGNLIAGAIQRRQLDERHELMIRELRHRSGNLFSQLLALFSQTAKNSKTMAELTSKYQARVLALANAHRLITEAGWKSTPLDELLRVVLGPYLDRTTLNGPNVDVAPDPTFTLSAALHELAANAIKHGSLSRSKGRLEVSWSAKRTESGMTLTLDWVERNGPPTRRPRRAGFGSRLIGLVIERQMNGEVQRTYSRQGLSVHMIVPLTHERWPTQLPPAGTLEPAAR
;
A
#
# COMPACT_ATOMS: atom_id res chain seq x y z
N MET A 1 -64.08 -55.11 -3.74
CA MET A 1 -63.53 -56.42 -3.35
C MET A 1 -62.37 -56.14 -2.48
N ASP A 2 -62.51 -56.25 -1.39
CA ASP A 2 -62.54 -56.88 -0.11
C ASP A 2 -61.66 -56.19 0.89
N ARG A 3 -62.25 -55.66 1.91
CA ARG A 3 -61.62 -55.36 3.21
C ARG A 3 -61.42 -56.67 3.97
N PRO A 4 -60.42 -56.75 4.79
CA PRO A 4 -60.63 -57.35 6.08
C PRO A 4 -60.34 -56.38 7.26
N THR A 5 -61.25 -56.40 8.16
CA THR A 5 -61.26 -55.89 9.51
C THR A 5 -60.17 -56.57 10.36
N GLY A 6 -59.35 -55.75 11.03
CA GLY A 6 -58.34 -56.18 12.00
C GLY A 6 -58.48 -55.36 13.28
N ASN A 7 -59.03 -56.05 14.28
CA ASN A 7 -59.23 -55.66 15.67
C ASN A 7 -57.86 -55.36 16.33
N SER A 8 -57.56 -54.09 16.72
CA SER A 8 -56.41 -53.78 17.56
C SER A 8 -56.86 -53.49 19.01
N SER A 9 -56.70 -54.53 19.78
CA SER A 9 -56.71 -54.45 21.24
C SER A 9 -55.67 -53.48 21.76
N THR A 10 -56.09 -52.36 22.28
CA THR A 10 -55.26 -51.44 23.07
C THR A 10 -54.89 -52.10 24.38
N LYS A 11 -53.67 -52.63 24.49
CA LYS A 11 -53.07 -52.95 25.79
C LYS A 11 -52.75 -51.65 26.51
N GLU A 12 -53.41 -51.41 27.63
CA GLU A 12 -52.95 -50.46 28.65
C GLU A 12 -51.53 -50.83 29.07
N PRO A 13 -50.63 -49.84 29.25
CA PRO A 13 -49.29 -50.12 29.78
C PRO A 13 -49.40 -50.52 31.25
N GLU A 14 -48.86 -51.71 31.58
CA GLU A 14 -48.68 -52.20 32.94
C GLU A 14 -47.97 -51.14 33.79
N ARG A 15 -48.65 -50.69 34.84
CA ARG A 15 -48.06 -49.89 35.89
C ARG A 15 -47.01 -50.73 36.63
N ILE A 16 -45.77 -50.30 36.59
CA ILE A 16 -44.68 -50.80 37.42
C ILE A 16 -44.98 -50.37 38.86
N PRO A 17 -45.16 -51.28 39.81
CA PRO A 17 -45.38 -50.92 41.19
C PRO A 17 -44.05 -50.52 41.81
N GLY A 18 -43.91 -49.26 42.22
CA GLY A 18 -42.76 -48.81 43.03
C GLY A 18 -42.21 -47.46 42.78
N GLU A 19 -42.75 -46.65 41.85
CA GLU A 19 -42.40 -45.24 41.81
C GLU A 19 -43.32 -44.45 42.75
N GLU A 20 -42.83 -44.16 43.93
CA GLU A 20 -43.40 -43.09 44.79
C GLU A 20 -43.40 -41.80 43.99
N PRO A 21 -44.42 -40.93 44.01
CA PRO A 21 -44.41 -39.66 43.35
C PRO A 21 -43.23 -38.87 43.93
N THR A 22 -42.31 -38.46 43.07
CA THR A 22 -41.20 -37.61 43.40
C THR A 22 -41.75 -36.44 44.20
N THR A 23 -41.54 -36.46 45.50
CA THR A 23 -41.91 -35.36 46.40
C THR A 23 -41.20 -34.13 45.91
N ALA A 24 -41.96 -33.13 45.44
CA ALA A 24 -41.41 -31.85 45.00
C ALA A 24 -40.50 -31.35 46.12
N PHE A 25 -39.19 -31.24 45.79
CA PHE A 25 -38.22 -30.73 46.74
C PHE A 25 -38.53 -29.26 47.02
N PHE A 26 -39.04 -28.94 48.21
CA PHE A 26 -39.14 -27.58 48.70
C PHE A 26 -37.93 -27.33 49.60
N PRO A 27 -36.86 -26.66 49.10
CA PRO A 27 -35.72 -26.41 49.96
C PRO A 27 -36.05 -25.47 51.08
N ASP A 28 -35.46 -25.71 52.23
CA ASP A 28 -35.55 -24.77 53.34
C ASP A 28 -34.80 -23.45 53.02
N PHE A 29 -35.05 -22.43 53.84
CA PHE A 29 -34.43 -21.11 53.65
C PHE A 29 -32.89 -21.17 53.62
N ALA A 30 -32.28 -22.04 54.43
CA ALA A 30 -30.83 -22.19 54.50
C ALA A 30 -30.26 -22.76 53.18
N THR A 31 -30.96 -23.76 52.64
CA THR A 31 -30.59 -24.37 51.32
C THR A 31 -30.75 -23.37 50.18
N VAL A 32 -31.84 -22.61 50.14
CA VAL A 32 -32.04 -21.56 49.12
C VAL A 32 -30.94 -20.48 49.21
N ARG A 33 -30.63 -20.05 50.42
CA ARG A 33 -29.57 -19.07 50.66
C ARG A 33 -28.21 -19.58 50.18
N ALA A 34 -27.85 -20.81 50.57
CA ALA A 34 -26.59 -21.42 50.16
C ALA A 34 -26.49 -21.56 48.63
N ALA A 35 -27.58 -21.92 47.94
CA ALA A 35 -27.63 -22.01 46.48
C ALA A 35 -27.45 -20.64 45.82
N LEU A 36 -28.06 -19.58 46.33
CA LEU A 36 -27.91 -18.23 45.83
C LEU A 36 -26.50 -17.67 46.07
N GLU A 37 -25.90 -17.95 47.23
CA GLU A 37 -24.51 -17.60 47.51
C GLU A 37 -23.54 -18.33 46.58
N ALA A 38 -23.75 -19.63 46.34
CA ALA A 38 -22.95 -20.41 45.42
C ALA A 38 -23.09 -19.94 43.96
N ALA A 39 -24.27 -19.47 43.58
CA ALA A 39 -24.55 -18.89 42.27
C ALA A 39 -24.10 -17.41 42.15
N GLN A 40 -23.55 -16.83 43.19
CA GLN A 40 -23.17 -15.41 43.28
C GLN A 40 -24.32 -14.46 42.92
N ILE A 41 -25.50 -14.75 43.50
CA ILE A 41 -26.71 -13.95 43.34
C ILE A 41 -27.04 -13.27 44.66
N ALA A 42 -27.26 -11.97 44.63
CA ALA A 42 -27.77 -11.20 45.78
C ALA A 42 -29.26 -10.96 45.64
N ILE A 43 -29.95 -10.91 46.81
CA ILE A 43 -31.38 -10.60 46.92
C ILE A 43 -31.53 -9.17 47.36
N TRP A 44 -32.48 -8.47 46.77
CA TRP A 44 -32.86 -7.14 47.18
C TRP A 44 -34.38 -7.07 47.37
N SER A 45 -34.82 -6.19 48.28
CA SER A 45 -36.23 -5.93 48.51
C SER A 45 -36.43 -4.44 48.83
N TRP A 46 -37.46 -3.85 48.21
CA TRP A 46 -37.88 -2.48 48.44
C TRP A 46 -39.33 -2.45 48.97
N ASP A 47 -39.51 -2.02 50.21
CA ASP A 47 -40.82 -1.75 50.80
C ASP A 47 -41.26 -0.37 50.34
N LEU A 48 -42.34 -0.32 49.54
CA LEU A 48 -42.81 0.90 48.91
C LEU A 48 -43.46 1.87 49.86
N ALA A 49 -44.11 1.35 50.95
CA ALA A 49 -44.77 2.16 51.96
C ALA A 49 -43.76 2.79 52.92
N ALA A 50 -42.79 2.01 53.37
CA ALA A 50 -41.73 2.48 54.28
C ALA A 50 -40.59 3.16 53.53
N ASN A 51 -40.56 3.09 52.19
CA ASN A 51 -39.44 3.48 51.34
C ASN A 51 -38.10 2.86 51.78
N ALA A 52 -38.15 1.63 52.28
CA ALA A 52 -37.04 0.92 52.88
C ALA A 52 -36.48 -0.14 51.87
N VAL A 53 -35.21 -0.06 51.58
CA VAL A 53 -34.47 -1.03 50.75
C VAL A 53 -33.65 -1.92 51.68
N THR A 54 -33.78 -3.22 51.49
CA THR A 54 -32.95 -4.24 52.15
C THR A 54 -32.35 -5.17 51.15
N TRP A 55 -31.17 -5.67 51.41
CA TRP A 55 -30.46 -6.62 50.57
C TRP A 55 -29.75 -7.70 51.38
N SER A 56 -29.41 -8.78 50.72
CA SER A 56 -28.68 -9.89 51.33
C SER A 56 -27.24 -9.50 51.69
N SER A 57 -26.67 -10.18 52.68
CA SER A 57 -25.34 -9.90 53.21
C SER A 57 -24.20 -10.00 52.17
N ASN A 58 -24.42 -10.73 51.07
CA ASN A 58 -23.46 -10.93 49.99
C ASN A 58 -23.50 -9.84 48.90
N VAL A 59 -24.38 -8.84 48.98
CA VAL A 59 -24.53 -7.81 47.96
C VAL A 59 -23.26 -6.99 47.77
N GLU A 60 -22.51 -6.70 48.84
CA GLU A 60 -21.27 -5.94 48.76
C GLU A 60 -20.19 -6.67 47.96
N SER A 61 -20.03 -7.97 48.21
CA SER A 61 -19.04 -8.79 47.49
C SER A 61 -19.41 -9.09 46.05
N ILE A 62 -20.73 -9.16 45.72
CA ILE A 62 -21.21 -9.51 44.36
C ILE A 62 -21.41 -8.26 43.51
N CYS A 63 -22.02 -7.23 44.07
CA CYS A 63 -22.48 -6.06 43.32
C CYS A 63 -21.67 -4.79 43.60
N GLY A 64 -20.66 -4.85 44.46
CA GLY A 64 -19.85 -3.70 44.82
C GLY A 64 -20.58 -2.62 45.63
N PHE A 65 -21.83 -2.89 46.08
CA PHE A 65 -22.58 -1.97 46.93
C PHE A 65 -21.98 -1.98 48.33
N SER A 66 -21.37 -0.88 48.73
CA SER A 66 -20.84 -0.78 50.09
C SER A 66 -21.97 -0.65 51.09
N GLN A 67 -21.98 -1.53 52.11
CA GLN A 67 -22.89 -1.43 53.24
C GLN A 67 -22.52 -0.27 54.19
N ALA A 68 -21.26 0.16 54.19
CA ALA A 68 -20.81 1.31 54.94
C ALA A 68 -21.36 2.60 54.33
N GLY A 69 -22.31 3.24 55.02
CA GLY A 69 -22.97 4.47 54.56
C GLY A 69 -24.27 4.26 53.80
N PHE A 70 -24.76 3.03 53.70
CA PHE A 70 -26.11 2.73 53.23
C PHE A 70 -27.10 2.86 54.38
N ASP A 71 -28.03 3.79 54.26
CA ASP A 71 -29.04 4.10 55.31
C ASP A 71 -30.33 3.31 55.11
N GLY A 72 -30.42 2.41 54.19
CA GLY A 72 -31.60 1.60 53.91
C GLY A 72 -32.68 2.30 53.09
N THR A 73 -32.41 3.48 52.54
CA THR A 73 -33.39 4.20 51.71
C THR A 73 -33.15 3.97 50.22
N PHE A 74 -34.19 4.20 49.40
CA PHE A 74 -34.06 4.15 47.95
C PHE A 74 -33.11 5.25 47.43
N ALA A 75 -33.10 6.43 48.05
CA ALA A 75 -32.19 7.51 47.72
C ALA A 75 -30.70 7.12 47.92
N SER A 76 -30.41 6.37 49.00
CA SER A 76 -29.07 5.85 49.25
C SER A 76 -28.65 4.81 48.21
N PHE A 77 -29.57 3.96 47.73
CA PHE A 77 -29.34 3.04 46.63
C PHE A 77 -29.01 3.81 45.32
N GLU A 78 -29.76 4.88 45.01
CA GLU A 78 -29.56 5.69 43.80
C GLU A 78 -28.15 6.26 43.70
N HIS A 79 -27.50 6.57 44.82
CA HIS A 79 -26.13 7.07 44.87
C HIS A 79 -25.06 6.05 44.41
N HIS A 80 -25.40 4.78 44.33
CA HIS A 80 -24.50 3.73 43.86
C HIS A 80 -24.59 3.52 42.36
N ILE A 81 -25.64 4.04 41.71
CA ILE A 81 -25.81 3.91 40.25
C ILE A 81 -24.90 4.89 39.54
N HIS A 82 -24.23 4.43 38.47
CA HIS A 82 -23.44 5.29 37.60
C HIS A 82 -24.30 6.43 37.02
N GLU A 83 -23.77 7.66 36.99
CA GLU A 83 -24.53 8.86 36.66
C GLU A 83 -25.28 8.76 35.32
N GLU A 84 -24.64 8.21 34.29
CA GLU A 84 -25.28 8.03 32.97
C GLU A 84 -26.43 7.03 32.96
N ASP A 85 -26.50 6.11 33.94
CA ASP A 85 -27.54 5.06 34.00
C ASP A 85 -28.71 5.43 34.93
N LYS A 86 -28.55 6.42 35.79
CA LYS A 86 -29.56 6.82 36.81
C LYS A 86 -30.93 7.06 36.19
N ALA A 87 -31.03 7.92 35.19
CA ALA A 87 -32.32 8.25 34.60
C ALA A 87 -33.06 7.00 34.08
N ARG A 88 -32.32 6.11 33.40
CA ARG A 88 -32.84 4.86 32.82
C ARG A 88 -33.29 3.88 33.91
N VAL A 89 -32.53 3.76 34.98
CA VAL A 89 -32.84 2.89 36.09
C VAL A 89 -34.09 3.37 36.85
N LEU A 90 -34.17 4.65 37.18
CA LEU A 90 -35.33 5.25 37.85
C LEU A 90 -36.60 5.11 37.02
N GLN A 91 -36.52 5.37 35.72
CA GLN A 91 -37.65 5.20 34.81
C GLN A 91 -38.15 3.74 34.79
N ALA A 92 -37.26 2.75 34.79
CA ALA A 92 -37.62 1.33 34.78
C ALA A 92 -38.31 0.92 36.11
N PHE A 93 -37.86 1.43 37.26
CA PHE A 93 -38.54 1.21 38.55
C PHE A 93 -39.94 1.83 38.57
N ASP A 94 -40.10 3.07 38.10
CA ASP A 94 -41.39 3.73 38.03
C ASP A 94 -42.37 3.02 37.07
N GLU A 95 -41.88 2.54 35.94
CA GLU A 95 -42.69 1.77 35.00
C GLU A 95 -43.20 0.47 35.64
N THR A 96 -42.31 -0.31 36.30
CA THR A 96 -42.69 -1.53 37.00
C THR A 96 -43.74 -1.22 38.11
N ARG A 97 -43.56 -0.14 38.88
CA ARG A 97 -44.48 0.26 39.91
C ARG A 97 -45.88 0.63 39.37
N ARG A 98 -45.92 1.28 38.20
CA ARG A 98 -47.16 1.73 37.57
C ARG A 98 -47.91 0.60 36.84
N THR A 99 -47.16 -0.31 36.17
CA THR A 99 -47.75 -1.32 35.29
C THR A 99 -47.86 -2.71 35.92
N GLY A 100 -47.10 -2.99 36.98
CA GLY A 100 -46.97 -4.33 37.56
C GLY A 100 -46.08 -5.26 36.74
N SER A 101 -45.49 -4.78 35.65
CA SER A 101 -44.59 -5.59 34.81
C SER A 101 -43.30 -5.94 35.55
N PRO A 102 -42.70 -7.13 35.29
CA PRO A 102 -41.43 -7.47 35.92
C PRO A 102 -40.32 -6.46 35.57
N PHE A 103 -39.56 -6.10 36.59
CA PHE A 103 -38.33 -5.29 36.41
C PHE A 103 -37.22 -6.17 35.86
N ARG A 104 -36.54 -5.72 34.84
CA ARG A 104 -35.32 -6.32 34.35
C ARG A 104 -34.46 -5.27 33.69
N LEU A 105 -33.27 -5.04 34.22
CA LEU A 105 -32.36 -4.02 33.67
C LEU A 105 -30.90 -4.37 33.96
N ARG A 106 -30.04 -4.00 33.03
CA ARG A 106 -28.57 -3.96 33.23
C ARG A 106 -28.14 -2.53 33.41
N TYR A 107 -27.33 -2.26 34.41
CA TYR A 107 -26.81 -0.93 34.72
C TYR A 107 -25.47 -1.01 35.44
N ARG A 108 -24.72 0.07 35.41
CA ARG A 108 -23.42 0.18 36.09
C ARG A 108 -23.60 0.67 37.53
N VAL A 109 -22.81 0.08 38.40
CA VAL A 109 -22.56 0.57 39.76
C VAL A 109 -21.22 1.30 39.74
N ALA A 110 -21.23 2.55 40.21
CA ALA A 110 -20.05 3.40 40.21
C ALA A 110 -19.03 2.90 41.25
N SER A 111 -17.78 2.68 40.84
CA SER A 111 -16.69 2.34 41.72
C SER A 111 -16.28 3.53 42.59
N ARG A 112 -16.39 3.41 43.91
CA ARG A 112 -15.96 4.47 44.85
C ARG A 112 -14.46 4.49 45.12
N GLN A 113 -13.74 3.46 44.75
CA GLN A 113 -12.29 3.32 45.01
C GLN A 113 -11.39 3.56 43.81
N GLY A 114 -11.94 4.13 42.72
CA GLY A 114 -11.18 4.39 41.50
C GLY A 114 -10.90 3.14 40.65
N GLY A 115 -11.63 2.04 40.90
CA GLY A 115 -11.64 0.85 40.06
C GLY A 115 -12.63 0.98 38.90
N ASP A 116 -12.69 -0.06 38.06
CA ASP A 116 -13.67 -0.16 36.99
C ASP A 116 -15.10 -0.27 37.52
N ASP A 117 -16.08 0.28 36.79
CA ASP A 117 -17.49 0.12 37.08
C ASP A 117 -17.91 -1.34 36.97
N ILE A 118 -18.82 -1.75 37.86
CA ILE A 118 -19.39 -3.10 37.89
C ILE A 118 -20.73 -3.10 37.17
N TRP A 119 -20.89 -3.99 36.18
CA TRP A 119 -22.16 -4.19 35.50
C TRP A 119 -23.03 -5.17 36.26
N ILE A 120 -24.22 -4.74 36.62
CA ILE A 120 -25.20 -5.55 37.33
C ILE A 120 -26.39 -5.83 36.41
N GLU A 121 -26.86 -7.07 36.39
CA GLU A 121 -28.19 -7.40 35.89
C GLU A 121 -29.11 -7.59 37.12
N ALA A 122 -30.13 -6.73 37.22
CA ALA A 122 -31.14 -6.82 38.28
C ALA A 122 -32.49 -7.18 37.68
N THR A 123 -33.16 -8.12 38.34
CA THR A 123 -34.54 -8.55 38.02
C THR A 123 -35.39 -8.43 39.25
N GLY A 124 -36.67 -8.10 39.11
CA GLY A 124 -37.57 -7.99 40.24
C GLY A 124 -39.04 -8.07 39.87
N THR A 125 -39.87 -8.32 40.86
CA THR A 125 -41.31 -8.37 40.71
C THR A 125 -41.99 -7.64 41.84
N LEU A 126 -43.18 -7.12 41.59
CA LEU A 126 -44.06 -6.50 42.61
C LEU A 126 -44.87 -7.56 43.35
N THR A 127 -44.94 -7.41 44.64
CA THR A 127 -45.94 -8.10 45.50
C THR A 127 -47.02 -7.11 45.94
N PHE A 128 -48.23 -7.58 46.02
CA PHE A 128 -49.39 -6.76 46.33
C PHE A 128 -49.94 -7.14 47.71
N LYS A 129 -50.41 -6.15 48.48
CA LYS A 129 -51.13 -6.31 49.70
C LYS A 129 -52.42 -5.52 49.58
N ASP A 130 -53.55 -6.16 49.84
CA ASP A 130 -54.89 -5.54 49.75
C ASP A 130 -55.19 -4.88 48.43
N GLY A 131 -54.64 -5.45 47.31
CA GLY A 131 -54.78 -4.93 45.94
C GLY A 131 -53.84 -3.77 45.55
N ALA A 132 -53.06 -3.27 46.53
CA ALA A 132 -52.06 -2.20 46.24
C ALA A 132 -50.64 -2.75 46.17
N PRO A 133 -49.74 -2.18 45.36
CA PRO A 133 -48.31 -2.52 45.31
C PRO A 133 -47.71 -2.30 46.73
N ALA A 134 -47.17 -3.34 47.36
CA ALA A 134 -46.64 -3.29 48.73
C ALA A 134 -45.11 -3.36 48.76
N ARG A 135 -44.52 -4.28 47.99
CA ARG A 135 -43.09 -4.53 48.03
C ARG A 135 -42.58 -4.98 46.65
N MET A 136 -41.40 -4.57 46.30
CA MET A 136 -40.67 -5.09 45.15
C MET A 136 -39.54 -5.99 45.64
N ILE A 137 -39.45 -7.20 45.10
CA ILE A 137 -38.44 -8.18 45.49
C ILE A 137 -37.70 -8.61 44.21
N GLY A 138 -36.39 -8.74 44.30
CA GLY A 138 -35.62 -9.13 43.15
C GLY A 138 -34.26 -9.73 43.48
N LEU A 139 -33.61 -10.10 42.40
CA LEU A 139 -32.27 -10.67 42.39
C LEU A 139 -31.34 -9.74 41.60
N CYS A 140 -30.09 -9.68 42.00
CA CYS A 140 -29.05 -9.05 41.19
C CYS A 140 -27.76 -9.89 41.21
N HIS A 141 -27.02 -9.82 40.11
CA HIS A 141 -25.75 -10.50 39.99
C HIS A 141 -24.81 -9.68 39.07
N ASP A 142 -23.52 -9.90 39.26
CA ASP A 142 -22.48 -9.27 38.46
C ASP A 142 -22.45 -9.88 37.06
N VAL A 143 -22.53 -9.04 36.02
CA VAL A 143 -22.44 -9.40 34.61
C VAL A 143 -21.29 -8.66 33.91
N THR A 144 -20.31 -8.15 34.67
CA THR A 144 -19.19 -7.37 34.14
C THR A 144 -18.40 -8.16 33.14
N GLU A 145 -18.02 -9.39 33.48
CA GLU A 145 -17.23 -10.26 32.57
C GLU A 145 -17.99 -10.64 31.30
N PRO A 146 -19.25 -11.13 31.36
CA PRO A 146 -20.06 -11.35 30.15
C PRO A 146 -20.24 -10.12 29.29
N VAL A 147 -20.46 -8.94 29.85
CA VAL A 147 -20.61 -7.69 29.10
C VAL A 147 -19.29 -7.31 28.42
N ARG A 148 -18.15 -7.36 29.14
CA ARG A 148 -16.83 -7.11 28.60
C ARG A 148 -16.49 -8.03 27.40
N LEU A 149 -16.71 -9.34 27.59
CA LEU A 149 -16.48 -10.32 26.52
C LEU A 149 -17.37 -10.07 25.31
N GLN A 150 -18.65 -9.73 25.54
CA GLN A 150 -19.56 -9.40 24.44
C GLN A 150 -19.14 -8.16 23.68
N ASP A 151 -18.67 -7.12 24.35
CA ASP A 151 -18.18 -5.89 23.73
C ASP A 151 -16.86 -6.11 23.00
N GLU A 152 -15.98 -6.96 23.54
CA GLU A 152 -14.74 -7.37 22.86
C GLU A 152 -15.05 -8.12 21.55
N ILE A 153 -15.96 -9.11 21.60
CA ILE A 153 -16.40 -9.85 20.40
C ILE A 153 -16.99 -8.91 19.35
N ARG A 154 -17.85 -7.97 19.77
CA ARG A 154 -18.44 -6.97 18.87
C ARG A 154 -17.39 -6.04 18.26
N SER A 155 -16.43 -5.61 19.05
CA SER A 155 -15.31 -4.77 18.59
C SER A 155 -14.48 -5.51 17.55
N ARG A 156 -14.12 -6.77 17.84
CA ARG A 156 -13.40 -7.64 16.88
C ARG A 156 -14.15 -7.80 15.57
N ALA A 157 -15.43 -8.12 15.64
CA ALA A 157 -16.25 -8.30 14.46
C ALA A 157 -16.31 -7.02 13.60
N ARG A 158 -16.47 -5.83 14.24
CA ARG A 158 -16.46 -4.54 13.54
C ARG A 158 -15.10 -4.26 12.88
N GLN A 159 -13.98 -4.51 13.57
CA GLN A 159 -12.63 -4.31 13.04
C GLN A 159 -12.35 -5.25 11.87
N GLN A 160 -12.75 -6.53 11.98
CA GLN A 160 -12.59 -7.49 10.88
C GLN A 160 -13.43 -7.12 9.65
N ALA A 161 -14.68 -6.71 9.84
CA ALA A 161 -15.55 -6.27 8.75
C ALA A 161 -14.97 -5.01 8.04
N ALA A 162 -14.46 -4.05 8.82
CA ALA A 162 -13.82 -2.86 8.29
C ALA A 162 -12.56 -3.20 7.46
N LEU A 163 -11.71 -4.11 7.97
CA LEU A 163 -10.51 -4.55 7.27
C LEU A 163 -10.84 -5.28 5.96
N ALA A 164 -11.85 -6.16 5.97
CA ALA A 164 -12.30 -6.87 4.77
C ALA A 164 -12.84 -5.89 3.72
N GLN A 165 -13.68 -4.94 4.12
CA GLN A 165 -14.24 -3.92 3.24
C GLN A 165 -13.16 -3.03 2.61
N LEU A 166 -12.19 -2.57 3.42
CA LEU A 166 -11.07 -1.77 2.93
C LEU A 166 -10.15 -2.59 2.02
N GLY A 167 -9.95 -3.88 2.33
CA GLY A 167 -9.19 -4.80 1.48
C GLY A 167 -9.79 -4.94 0.09
N GLU A 168 -11.10 -5.14 0.00
CA GLU A 168 -11.83 -5.20 -1.28
C GLU A 168 -11.70 -3.88 -2.05
N ARG A 169 -11.90 -2.74 -1.37
CA ARG A 169 -11.75 -1.42 -2.01
C ARG A 169 -10.35 -1.16 -2.51
N ALA A 170 -9.33 -1.52 -1.75
CA ALA A 170 -7.93 -1.36 -2.15
C ALA A 170 -7.54 -2.17 -3.41
N LEU A 171 -8.31 -3.21 -3.75
CA LEU A 171 -8.13 -3.97 -4.99
C LEU A 171 -8.76 -3.29 -6.22
N ILE A 172 -9.82 -2.52 -6.06
CA ILE A 172 -10.64 -1.96 -7.14
C ILE A 172 -10.33 -0.47 -7.36
N GLU A 173 -10.11 0.27 -6.26
CA GLU A 173 -9.90 1.72 -6.32
C GLU A 173 -8.54 2.05 -6.94
N THR A 174 -8.56 2.87 -7.97
CA THR A 174 -7.37 3.34 -8.67
C THR A 174 -6.88 4.69 -8.14
N ASP A 175 -7.76 5.46 -7.50
CA ASP A 175 -7.43 6.74 -6.91
C ASP A 175 -6.96 6.55 -5.46
N ILE A 176 -5.65 6.69 -5.24
CA ILE A 176 -5.06 6.51 -3.93
C ILE A 176 -5.57 7.52 -2.91
N GLU A 177 -5.86 8.75 -3.32
CA GLU A 177 -6.34 9.79 -2.39
C GLU A 177 -7.74 9.45 -1.87
N ARG A 178 -8.61 8.97 -2.74
CA ARG A 178 -9.92 8.45 -2.34
C ARG A 178 -9.81 7.26 -1.39
N LEU A 179 -8.91 6.31 -1.69
CA LEU A 179 -8.68 5.17 -0.82
C LEU A 179 -8.20 5.61 0.56
N LEU A 180 -7.22 6.50 0.65
CA LEU A 180 -6.70 7.00 1.91
C LEU A 180 -7.77 7.75 2.73
N GLN A 181 -8.62 8.54 2.07
CA GLN A 181 -9.72 9.23 2.73
C GLN A 181 -10.80 8.25 3.23
N ASP A 182 -11.14 7.22 2.46
CA ASP A 182 -12.06 6.16 2.90
C ASP A 182 -11.50 5.35 4.08
N VAL A 183 -10.19 5.09 4.08
CA VAL A 183 -9.48 4.48 5.21
C VAL A 183 -9.62 5.35 6.45
N ALA A 184 -9.32 6.65 6.37
CA ALA A 184 -9.43 7.57 7.49
C ALA A 184 -10.84 7.60 8.09
N ASN A 185 -11.87 7.71 7.23
CA ASN A 185 -13.27 7.71 7.64
C ASN A 185 -13.70 6.38 8.30
N THR A 186 -13.19 5.26 7.77
CA THR A 186 -13.53 3.93 8.28
C THR A 186 -12.87 3.68 9.63
N ILE A 187 -11.60 4.06 9.80
CA ILE A 187 -10.89 3.97 11.10
C ILE A 187 -11.61 4.82 12.14
N ALA A 188 -11.95 6.07 11.83
CA ALA A 188 -12.61 6.98 12.75
C ALA A 188 -13.90 6.36 13.32
N ARG A 189 -14.73 5.77 12.45
CA ARG A 189 -15.98 5.11 12.85
C ARG A 189 -15.73 3.80 13.61
N THR A 190 -14.78 2.98 13.17
CA THR A 190 -14.53 1.64 13.74
C THR A 190 -13.94 1.74 15.15
N LEU A 191 -12.97 2.63 15.32
CA LEU A 191 -12.31 2.86 16.61
C LEU A 191 -13.01 3.93 17.45
N SER A 192 -13.99 4.67 16.92
CA SER A 192 -14.66 5.79 17.59
C SER A 192 -13.64 6.81 18.12
N VAL A 193 -12.74 7.27 17.24
CA VAL A 193 -11.72 8.28 17.51
C VAL A 193 -12.08 9.61 16.87
N ASP A 194 -11.58 10.70 17.44
CA ASP A 194 -11.91 12.06 17.00
C ASP A 194 -11.08 12.48 15.78
N PHE A 195 -9.85 11.95 15.64
CA PHE A 195 -8.94 12.30 14.57
C PHE A 195 -8.24 11.06 14.01
N VAL A 196 -8.06 11.05 12.69
CA VAL A 196 -7.25 10.08 11.95
C VAL A 196 -6.35 10.83 11.00
N GLU A 197 -5.09 10.42 10.91
CA GLU A 197 -4.10 11.01 10.02
C GLU A 197 -3.42 9.96 9.15
N VAL A 198 -3.26 10.28 7.88
CA VAL A 198 -2.38 9.57 6.95
C VAL A 198 -1.32 10.56 6.49
N LEU A 199 -0.13 10.42 7.03
CA LEU A 199 1.00 11.30 6.74
C LEU A 199 1.90 10.64 5.70
N GLU A 200 2.20 11.35 4.62
CA GLU A 200 3.16 10.93 3.61
C GLU A 200 4.51 11.58 3.86
N LEU A 201 5.56 10.78 3.84
CA LEU A 201 6.93 11.26 3.92
C LEU A 201 7.40 11.74 2.54
N LEU A 202 7.62 13.04 2.41
CA LEU A 202 8.01 13.67 1.15
C LEU A 202 9.42 13.26 0.69
N PRO A 203 9.72 13.38 -0.62
CA PRO A 203 11.07 13.16 -1.15
C PRO A 203 12.11 14.01 -0.43
N GLY A 204 13.24 13.39 -0.06
CA GLY A 204 14.25 14.03 0.80
C GLY A 204 14.18 13.57 2.25
N ASN A 205 13.15 12.83 2.64
CA ASN A 205 12.96 12.28 4.00
C ASN A 205 12.90 13.32 5.12
N THR A 206 12.45 14.53 4.81
CA THR A 206 12.45 15.64 5.76
C THR A 206 11.07 15.96 6.31
N ASP A 207 10.05 16.03 5.44
CA ASP A 207 8.75 16.59 5.78
C ASP A 207 7.63 15.56 5.65
N LEU A 208 6.61 15.68 6.50
CA LEU A 208 5.40 14.87 6.50
C LEU A 208 4.21 15.73 6.08
N LEU A 209 3.57 15.30 4.99
CA LEU A 209 2.38 15.89 4.42
C LEU A 209 1.14 15.14 4.93
N LEU A 210 0.14 15.83 5.46
CA LEU A 210 -1.15 15.23 5.78
C LEU A 210 -1.95 14.99 4.48
N ARG A 211 -1.86 13.77 3.95
CA ARG A 211 -2.48 13.37 2.67
C ARG A 211 -3.98 13.18 2.78
N ALA A 212 -4.41 12.52 3.84
CA ALA A 212 -5.80 12.26 4.13
C ALA A 212 -6.01 12.22 5.64
N GLY A 213 -7.24 12.46 6.09
CA GLY A 213 -7.52 12.45 7.52
C GLY A 213 -8.99 12.65 7.85
N PHE A 214 -9.30 12.52 9.12
CA PHE A 214 -10.62 12.75 9.66
C PHE A 214 -10.52 13.68 10.88
N GLY A 215 -11.48 14.58 11.07
CA GLY A 215 -11.59 15.45 12.23
C GLY A 215 -10.73 16.72 12.23
N TRP A 216 -9.77 16.85 11.31
CA TRP A 216 -8.85 17.99 11.24
C TRP A 216 -9.53 19.27 10.75
N LYS A 217 -9.05 20.41 11.20
CA LYS A 217 -9.52 21.74 10.74
C LYS A 217 -9.31 21.90 9.24
N GLU A 218 -10.15 22.72 8.63
CA GLU A 218 -10.04 23.06 7.21
C GLU A 218 -8.65 23.63 6.87
N GLY A 219 -8.07 23.15 5.75
CA GLY A 219 -6.72 23.52 5.33
C GLY A 219 -5.58 22.69 5.91
N CYS A 220 -5.82 21.81 6.88
CA CYS A 220 -4.78 20.90 7.38
C CYS A 220 -4.45 19.78 6.39
N ILE A 221 -5.48 19.20 5.73
CA ILE A 221 -5.27 18.19 4.70
C ILE A 221 -4.63 18.86 3.48
N GLY A 222 -3.56 18.25 2.96
CA GLY A 222 -2.75 18.81 1.89
C GLY A 222 -1.63 19.75 2.36
N SER A 223 -1.44 19.91 3.69
CA SER A 223 -0.37 20.74 4.25
C SER A 223 0.72 19.91 4.93
N ILE A 224 1.94 20.47 5.00
CA ILE A 224 3.04 19.91 5.78
C ILE A 224 2.77 20.18 7.26
N VAL A 225 2.59 19.14 8.05
CA VAL A 225 2.22 19.25 9.46
C VAL A 225 3.39 19.06 10.41
N THR A 226 4.44 18.36 9.99
CA THR A 226 5.64 18.12 10.79
C THR A 226 6.82 17.74 9.92
N SER A 227 8.04 17.85 10.45
CA SER A 227 9.28 17.47 9.78
C SER A 227 10.00 16.38 10.58
N ARG A 228 10.59 15.41 9.89
CA ARG A 228 11.40 14.35 10.50
C ARG A 228 12.65 14.89 11.19
N GLU A 229 13.24 15.95 10.66
CA GLU A 229 14.45 16.55 11.24
C GLU A 229 14.15 17.32 12.53
N ASN A 230 13.02 18.00 12.56
CA ASN A 230 12.61 18.86 13.67
C ASN A 230 11.66 18.16 14.66
N SER A 231 11.24 16.93 14.36
CA SER A 231 10.26 16.18 15.17
C SER A 231 10.79 14.79 15.54
N ASN A 232 11.14 14.62 16.81
CA ASN A 232 11.45 13.30 17.36
C ASN A 232 10.26 12.36 17.31
N TYR A 233 9.02 12.87 17.26
CA TYR A 233 7.80 12.09 17.09
C TYR A 233 7.81 11.27 15.80
N ALA A 234 7.98 11.94 14.65
CA ALA A 234 8.01 11.28 13.36
C ALA A 234 9.12 10.23 13.27
N ARG A 235 10.33 10.60 13.74
CA ARG A 235 11.47 9.67 13.78
C ARG A 235 11.17 8.45 14.63
N HIS A 236 10.60 8.65 15.82
CA HIS A 236 10.30 7.57 16.75
C HIS A 236 9.31 6.55 16.17
N ILE A 237 8.29 7.01 15.42
CA ILE A 237 7.33 6.12 14.77
C ILE A 237 7.94 5.43 13.55
N LEU A 238 8.66 6.15 12.69
CA LEU A 238 9.25 5.61 11.47
C LEU A 238 10.35 4.59 11.74
N ASP A 239 11.03 4.69 12.88
CA ASP A 239 12.09 3.76 13.30
C ASP A 239 11.55 2.61 14.18
N SER A 240 10.24 2.64 14.53
CA SER A 240 9.60 1.61 15.34
C SER A 240 9.19 0.38 14.53
N ALA A 241 9.38 -0.81 15.10
CA ALA A 241 8.95 -2.06 14.50
C ALA A 241 7.43 -2.33 14.58
N GLY A 242 6.69 -1.52 15.33
CA GLY A 242 5.25 -1.71 15.55
C GLY A 242 4.53 -0.44 15.98
N PRO A 243 3.22 -0.53 16.22
CA PRO A 243 2.43 0.62 16.66
C PRO A 243 2.92 1.19 17.99
N ILE A 244 2.92 2.51 18.08
CA ILE A 244 3.23 3.27 19.30
C ILE A 244 1.95 3.79 19.87
N VAL A 245 1.68 3.46 21.15
CA VAL A 245 0.53 3.95 21.90
C VAL A 245 1.00 5.05 22.85
N VAL A 246 0.23 6.13 22.89
CA VAL A 246 0.39 7.26 23.79
C VAL A 246 -0.90 7.36 24.62
N ALA A 247 -0.79 7.06 25.91
CA ALA A 247 -1.93 7.12 26.83
C ALA A 247 -2.32 8.58 27.14
N ASP A 248 -1.32 9.45 27.25
CA ASP A 248 -1.51 10.89 27.48
C ASP A 248 -0.36 11.67 26.86
N PHE A 249 -0.67 12.50 25.87
CA PHE A 249 0.32 13.36 25.21
C PHE A 249 0.92 14.42 26.15
N ALA A 250 0.20 14.82 27.21
CA ALA A 250 0.71 15.80 28.15
C ALA A 250 1.85 15.25 29.03
N SER A 251 1.83 13.95 29.31
CA SER A 251 2.86 13.25 30.09
C SER A 251 3.88 12.50 29.24
N GLU A 252 3.80 12.60 27.90
CA GLU A 252 4.69 11.89 26.97
C GLU A 252 6.12 12.44 27.02
N SER A 253 7.09 11.57 27.26
CA SER A 253 8.50 11.92 27.41
C SER A 253 9.43 11.36 26.34
N ARG A 254 8.96 10.40 25.52
CA ARG A 254 9.75 9.74 24.47
C ARG A 254 10.05 10.69 23.31
N PHE A 255 9.18 11.67 23.07
CA PHE A 255 9.29 12.65 21.99
C PHE A 255 8.52 13.93 22.30
N ALA A 256 8.86 15.02 21.62
CA ALA A 256 8.10 16.26 21.67
C ALA A 256 6.80 16.10 20.85
N VAL A 257 5.66 16.43 21.48
CA VAL A 257 4.36 16.37 20.81
C VAL A 257 4.30 17.43 19.70
N PRO A 258 3.98 17.06 18.47
CA PRO A 258 3.84 18.00 17.36
C PRO A 258 2.77 19.06 17.61
N ARG A 259 3.02 20.28 17.15
CA ARG A 259 2.15 21.42 17.38
C ARG A 259 0.73 21.21 16.86
N TYR A 260 0.58 20.59 15.68
CA TYR A 260 -0.75 20.33 15.11
C TYR A 260 -1.60 19.41 16.00
N LEU A 261 -1.02 18.45 16.72
CA LEU A 261 -1.74 17.62 17.71
C LEU A 261 -2.17 18.46 18.92
N GLN A 262 -1.31 19.36 19.38
CA GLN A 262 -1.63 20.27 20.49
C GLN A 262 -2.74 21.25 20.11
N ASP A 263 -2.70 21.83 18.90
CA ASP A 263 -3.69 22.78 18.38
C ASP A 263 -5.09 22.14 18.20
N HIS A 264 -5.16 20.81 18.16
CA HIS A 264 -6.41 20.03 18.11
C HIS A 264 -6.75 19.35 19.45
N CYS A 265 -6.04 19.70 20.52
CA CYS A 265 -6.28 19.18 21.86
C CYS A 265 -6.27 17.64 21.94
N CYS A 266 -5.37 16.99 21.18
CA CYS A 266 -5.20 15.55 21.26
C CYS A 266 -4.67 15.15 22.64
N VAL A 267 -5.37 14.24 23.33
CA VAL A 267 -5.02 13.72 24.67
C VAL A 267 -4.33 12.37 24.56
N SER A 268 -4.94 11.42 23.87
CA SER A 268 -4.42 10.06 23.70
C SER A 268 -4.34 9.71 22.24
N GLY A 269 -3.42 8.81 21.87
CA GLY A 269 -3.30 8.40 20.47
C GLY A 269 -2.52 7.11 20.26
N MET A 270 -2.53 6.61 19.05
CA MET A 270 -1.63 5.57 18.60
C MET A 270 -1.27 5.78 17.14
N SER A 271 -0.05 5.40 16.77
CA SER A 271 0.47 5.59 15.42
C SER A 271 1.32 4.40 14.98
N THR A 272 1.33 4.13 13.69
CA THR A 272 2.16 3.07 13.08
C THR A 272 2.79 3.56 11.79
N MET A 273 3.94 3.01 11.45
CA MET A 273 4.58 3.25 10.16
C MET A 273 3.79 2.58 9.04
N ILE A 274 3.64 3.29 7.92
CA ILE A 274 3.21 2.71 6.66
C ILE A 274 4.47 2.33 5.89
N ALA A 275 4.67 1.04 5.63
CA ALA A 275 5.82 0.56 4.90
C ALA A 275 5.77 1.02 3.43
N GLY A 276 6.89 1.50 2.92
CA GLY A 276 7.08 1.82 1.53
C GLY A 276 7.91 0.75 0.82
N ARG A 277 8.55 1.15 -0.27
CA ARG A 277 9.38 0.27 -1.08
C ARG A 277 10.81 0.15 -0.51
N ASP A 278 11.43 -1.02 -0.70
CA ASP A 278 12.85 -1.27 -0.38
C ASP A 278 13.19 -1.00 1.10
N GLY A 279 12.26 -1.27 2.02
CA GLY A 279 12.44 -1.05 3.45
C GLY A 279 12.38 0.42 3.90
N ARG A 280 12.06 1.35 2.99
CA ARG A 280 11.83 2.75 3.34
C ARG A 280 10.40 2.94 3.80
N ALA A 281 10.17 3.86 4.72
CA ALA A 281 8.81 4.22 5.12
C ALA A 281 8.15 5.07 4.03
N TYR A 282 6.87 4.79 3.74
CA TYR A 282 6.02 5.71 2.97
C TYR A 282 5.57 6.87 3.86
N GLY A 283 5.22 6.58 5.12
CA GLY A 283 4.69 7.58 6.02
C GLY A 283 4.18 6.99 7.33
N ILE A 284 3.22 7.67 7.93
CA ILE A 284 2.63 7.34 9.23
C ILE A 284 1.12 7.27 9.10
N LEU A 285 0.51 6.25 9.74
CA LEU A 285 -0.91 6.16 10.00
C LEU A 285 -1.11 6.38 11.50
N GLY A 286 -1.86 7.41 11.87
CA GLY A 286 -2.13 7.75 13.26
C GLY A 286 -3.59 7.98 13.56
N VAL A 287 -3.95 7.78 14.81
CA VAL A 287 -5.26 8.11 15.36
C VAL A 287 -5.08 8.83 16.69
N CYS A 288 -5.93 9.80 16.98
CA CYS A 288 -5.96 10.42 18.29
C CYS A 288 -7.37 10.84 18.72
N THR A 289 -7.51 11.11 20.00
CA THR A 289 -8.76 11.52 20.63
C THR A 289 -8.50 12.66 21.61
N ASN A 290 -9.50 13.51 21.80
CA ASN A 290 -9.47 14.65 22.72
C ASN A 290 -9.82 14.28 24.18
N ARG A 291 -9.90 13.00 24.49
CA ARG A 291 -10.19 12.44 25.81
C ARG A 291 -9.19 11.35 26.18
N ALA A 292 -9.02 11.12 27.48
CA ALA A 292 -8.19 10.01 27.95
C ALA A 292 -8.77 8.68 27.49
N ARG A 293 -7.95 7.88 26.81
CA ARG A 293 -8.32 6.56 26.30
C ARG A 293 -7.11 5.63 26.30
N THR A 294 -7.32 4.41 26.75
CA THR A 294 -6.36 3.32 26.61
C THR A 294 -6.67 2.53 25.35
N PHE A 295 -5.76 2.50 24.41
CA PHE A 295 -5.88 1.66 23.22
C PHE A 295 -5.41 0.25 23.53
N SER A 296 -6.21 -0.74 23.14
CA SER A 296 -5.92 -2.15 23.36
C SER A 296 -4.87 -2.69 22.38
N ALA A 297 -4.30 -3.85 22.69
CA ALA A 297 -3.43 -4.57 21.75
C ALA A 297 -4.17 -4.93 20.44
N GLN A 298 -5.49 -5.15 20.53
CA GLN A 298 -6.34 -5.40 19.37
C GLN A 298 -6.49 -4.15 18.48
N ASP A 299 -6.68 -2.95 19.08
CA ASP A 299 -6.71 -1.69 18.33
C ASP A 299 -5.39 -1.44 17.61
N SER A 300 -4.27 -1.71 18.29
CA SER A 300 -2.93 -1.61 17.70
C SER A 300 -2.74 -2.57 16.53
N SER A 301 -3.18 -3.82 16.66
CA SER A 301 -3.11 -4.82 15.59
C SER A 301 -4.00 -4.43 14.40
N PHE A 302 -5.18 -3.88 14.65
CA PHE A 302 -6.05 -3.35 13.60
C PHE A 302 -5.41 -2.19 12.85
N LEU A 303 -4.82 -1.21 13.54
CA LEU A 303 -4.14 -0.08 12.91
C LEU A 303 -2.95 -0.54 12.06
N ALA A 304 -2.15 -1.47 12.58
CA ALA A 304 -1.02 -2.06 11.83
C ALA A 304 -1.49 -2.80 10.57
N ALA A 305 -2.58 -3.56 10.65
CA ALA A 305 -3.15 -4.27 9.50
C ALA A 305 -3.61 -3.29 8.41
N ILE A 306 -4.25 -2.18 8.78
CA ILE A 306 -4.62 -1.10 7.85
C ILE A 306 -3.37 -0.44 7.26
N GLY A 307 -2.33 -0.17 8.06
CA GLY A 307 -1.04 0.34 7.57
C GLY A 307 -0.43 -0.55 6.50
N ASN A 308 -0.45 -1.87 6.71
CA ASN A 308 0.02 -2.84 5.73
C ASN A 308 -0.85 -2.88 4.45
N LEU A 309 -2.17 -2.72 4.60
CA LEU A 309 -3.09 -2.64 3.47
C LEU A 309 -2.79 -1.40 2.60
N ILE A 310 -2.62 -0.24 3.21
CA ILE A 310 -2.22 1.00 2.51
C ILE A 310 -0.88 0.78 1.79
N ALA A 311 0.10 0.21 2.49
CA ALA A 311 1.42 -0.08 1.92
C ALA A 311 1.32 -0.94 0.65
N GLY A 312 0.51 -2.01 0.70
CA GLY A 312 0.25 -2.88 -0.45
C GLY A 312 -0.41 -2.15 -1.63
N ALA A 313 -1.41 -1.30 -1.35
CA ALA A 313 -2.09 -0.51 -2.37
C ALA A 313 -1.14 0.51 -3.06
N ILE A 314 -0.30 1.19 -2.27
CA ILE A 314 0.70 2.14 -2.78
C ILE A 314 1.74 1.43 -3.65
N GLN A 315 2.28 0.30 -3.18
CA GLN A 315 3.26 -0.48 -3.93
C GLN A 315 2.71 -0.97 -5.27
N ARG A 316 1.48 -1.48 -5.27
CA ARG A 316 0.79 -1.91 -6.49
C ARG A 316 0.67 -0.76 -7.48
N ARG A 317 0.18 0.40 -7.03
CA ARG A 317 0.05 1.58 -7.89
C ARG A 317 1.38 2.01 -8.51
N GLN A 318 2.44 2.04 -7.73
CA GLN A 318 3.78 2.38 -8.24
C GLN A 318 4.27 1.38 -9.29
N LEU A 319 3.94 0.10 -9.14
CA LEU A 319 4.25 -0.94 -10.13
C LEU A 319 3.44 -0.74 -11.41
N ASP A 320 2.15 -0.44 -11.31
CA ASP A 320 1.28 -0.20 -12.46
C ASP A 320 1.73 1.04 -13.25
N GLU A 321 2.03 2.15 -12.58
CA GLU A 321 2.56 3.36 -13.20
C GLU A 321 3.89 3.11 -13.93
N ARG A 322 4.79 2.35 -13.30
CA ARG A 322 6.06 1.97 -13.92
C ARG A 322 5.86 1.08 -15.14
N HIS A 323 4.91 0.15 -15.07
CA HIS A 323 4.57 -0.75 -16.17
C HIS A 323 3.99 0.03 -17.36
N GLU A 324 3.09 0.99 -17.11
CA GLU A 324 2.57 1.87 -18.16
C GLU A 324 3.65 2.72 -18.84
N LEU A 325 4.58 3.28 -18.04
CA LEU A 325 5.72 4.01 -18.58
C LEU A 325 6.58 3.12 -19.47
N MET A 326 6.86 1.89 -19.05
CA MET A 326 7.62 0.93 -19.84
C MET A 326 6.90 0.56 -21.15
N ILE A 327 5.59 0.33 -21.12
CA ILE A 327 4.78 0.04 -22.31
C ILE A 327 4.80 1.22 -23.28
N ARG A 328 4.66 2.45 -22.80
CA ARG A 328 4.76 3.66 -23.64
C ARG A 328 6.12 3.75 -24.32
N GLU A 329 7.17 3.51 -23.58
CA GLU A 329 8.54 3.52 -24.08
C GLU A 329 8.76 2.44 -25.15
N LEU A 330 8.30 1.21 -24.90
CA LEU A 330 8.36 0.12 -25.88
C LEU A 330 7.60 0.46 -27.18
N ARG A 331 6.40 1.06 -27.06
CA ARG A 331 5.63 1.50 -28.24
C ARG A 331 6.38 2.55 -29.05
N HIS A 332 6.95 3.56 -28.38
CA HIS A 332 7.73 4.59 -29.04
C HIS A 332 8.94 4.02 -29.77
N ARG A 333 9.68 3.12 -29.14
CA ARG A 333 10.84 2.45 -29.75
C ARG A 333 10.47 1.56 -30.92
N SER A 334 9.39 0.77 -30.78
CA SER A 334 8.89 -0.04 -31.89
C SER A 334 8.50 0.82 -33.10
N GLY A 335 7.81 1.95 -32.87
CA GLY A 335 7.46 2.91 -33.92
C GLY A 335 8.69 3.46 -34.65
N ASN A 336 9.73 3.82 -33.92
CA ASN A 336 10.99 4.28 -34.47
C ASN A 336 11.67 3.21 -35.34
N LEU A 337 11.71 1.96 -34.87
CA LEU A 337 12.27 0.82 -35.60
C LEU A 337 11.53 0.60 -36.94
N PHE A 338 10.20 0.58 -36.93
CA PHE A 338 9.40 0.42 -38.16
C PHE A 338 9.60 1.58 -39.12
N SER A 339 9.68 2.81 -38.64
CA SER A 339 9.97 3.98 -39.48
C SER A 339 11.32 3.89 -40.14
N GLN A 340 12.34 3.40 -39.46
CA GLN A 340 13.68 3.17 -40.00
C GLN A 340 13.68 2.06 -41.07
N LEU A 341 12.98 0.93 -40.80
CA LEU A 341 12.85 -0.15 -41.80
C LEU A 341 12.17 0.34 -43.08
N LEU A 342 11.10 1.14 -42.98
CA LEU A 342 10.43 1.73 -44.14
C LEU A 342 11.33 2.72 -44.89
N ALA A 343 12.09 3.54 -44.18
CA ALA A 343 13.05 4.46 -44.78
C ALA A 343 14.17 3.71 -45.54
N LEU A 344 14.73 2.65 -44.90
CA LEU A 344 15.72 1.77 -45.52
C LEU A 344 15.18 1.07 -46.77
N PHE A 345 13.93 0.58 -46.70
CA PHE A 345 13.29 -0.02 -47.90
C PHE A 345 13.14 0.99 -49.02
N SER A 346 12.47 2.11 -48.74
CA SER A 346 12.22 3.15 -49.75
C SER A 346 13.50 3.65 -50.39
N GLN A 347 14.55 3.83 -49.60
CA GLN A 347 15.85 4.29 -50.06
C GLN A 347 16.60 3.20 -50.86
N THR A 348 16.46 1.90 -50.46
CA THR A 348 17.05 0.78 -51.17
C THR A 348 16.36 0.58 -52.52
N ALA A 349 15.03 0.68 -52.56
CA ALA A 349 14.22 0.56 -53.75
C ALA A 349 14.57 1.62 -54.82
N LYS A 350 14.70 2.89 -54.41
CA LYS A 350 15.11 4.00 -55.30
C LYS A 350 16.48 3.80 -55.97
N ASN A 351 17.35 2.97 -55.40
CA ASN A 351 18.74 2.80 -55.84
C ASN A 351 19.06 1.36 -56.30
N SER A 352 18.05 0.54 -56.54
CA SER A 352 18.19 -0.82 -57.08
C SER A 352 17.62 -0.86 -58.50
N LYS A 353 18.32 -1.53 -59.39
CA LYS A 353 17.93 -1.65 -60.81
C LYS A 353 17.09 -2.90 -61.08
N THR A 354 17.23 -3.90 -60.25
CA THR A 354 16.49 -5.18 -60.34
C THR A 354 15.93 -5.59 -59.01
N MET A 355 14.89 -6.43 -59.01
CA MET A 355 14.27 -6.97 -57.78
C MET A 355 15.29 -7.82 -57.00
N ALA A 356 16.12 -8.60 -57.66
CA ALA A 356 17.16 -9.39 -56.98
C ALA A 356 18.18 -8.51 -56.25
N GLU A 357 18.59 -7.40 -56.88
CA GLU A 357 19.48 -6.42 -56.24
C GLU A 357 18.82 -5.73 -55.04
N LEU A 358 17.54 -5.33 -55.15
CA LEU A 358 16.76 -4.77 -54.06
C LEU A 358 16.69 -5.74 -52.87
N THR A 359 16.28 -6.98 -53.10
CA THR A 359 16.13 -8.01 -52.06
C THR A 359 17.45 -8.26 -51.34
N SER A 360 18.54 -8.50 -52.09
CA SER A 360 19.85 -8.77 -51.48
C SER A 360 20.36 -7.61 -50.62
N LYS A 361 20.24 -6.37 -51.14
CA LYS A 361 20.69 -5.18 -50.40
C LYS A 361 19.84 -4.90 -49.19
N TYR A 362 18.50 -5.06 -49.29
CA TYR A 362 17.59 -4.82 -48.20
C TYR A 362 17.78 -5.85 -47.08
N GLN A 363 17.88 -7.15 -47.40
CA GLN A 363 18.15 -8.21 -46.42
C GLN A 363 19.45 -7.96 -45.66
N ALA A 364 20.53 -7.59 -46.33
CA ALA A 364 21.81 -7.30 -45.68
C ALA A 364 21.69 -6.14 -44.68
N ARG A 365 20.91 -5.11 -45.00
CA ARG A 365 20.68 -3.95 -44.13
C ARG A 365 19.79 -4.26 -42.93
N VAL A 366 18.72 -5.03 -43.18
CA VAL A 366 17.85 -5.49 -42.09
C VAL A 366 18.62 -6.35 -41.11
N LEU A 367 19.50 -7.24 -41.61
CA LEU A 367 20.33 -8.08 -40.74
C LEU A 367 21.32 -7.24 -39.91
N ALA A 368 21.95 -6.23 -40.50
CA ALA A 368 22.81 -5.30 -39.78
C ALA A 368 22.07 -4.56 -38.68
N LEU A 369 20.86 -4.09 -39.01
CA LEU A 369 19.97 -3.43 -38.07
C LEU A 369 19.57 -4.37 -36.91
N ALA A 370 19.22 -5.62 -37.22
CA ALA A 370 18.88 -6.64 -36.23
C ALA A 370 20.05 -6.97 -35.29
N ASN A 371 21.27 -7.06 -35.81
CA ASN A 371 22.49 -7.28 -35.04
C ASN A 371 22.78 -6.10 -34.10
N ALA A 372 22.63 -4.86 -34.55
CA ALA A 372 22.78 -3.68 -33.69
C ALA A 372 21.70 -3.65 -32.59
N HIS A 373 20.46 -3.96 -32.97
CA HIS A 373 19.36 -4.04 -32.00
C HIS A 373 19.61 -5.11 -30.94
N ARG A 374 20.11 -6.28 -31.35
CA ARG A 374 20.45 -7.36 -30.41
C ARG A 374 21.51 -6.93 -29.40
N LEU A 375 22.60 -6.31 -29.85
CA LEU A 375 23.66 -5.77 -28.99
C LEU A 375 23.11 -4.81 -27.94
N ILE A 376 22.28 -3.87 -28.37
CA ILE A 376 21.66 -2.89 -27.46
C ILE A 376 20.74 -3.57 -26.45
N THR A 377 20.00 -4.60 -26.88
CA THR A 377 19.09 -5.34 -26.01
C THR A 377 19.85 -6.21 -25.01
N GLU A 378 20.92 -6.91 -25.44
CA GLU A 378 21.79 -7.71 -24.58
C GLU A 378 22.53 -6.83 -23.54
N ALA A 379 22.91 -5.61 -23.91
CA ALA A 379 23.44 -4.61 -22.99
C ALA A 379 22.38 -4.01 -22.02
N GLY A 380 21.14 -4.51 -22.04
CA GLY A 380 20.05 -4.02 -21.19
C GLY A 380 19.70 -2.56 -21.48
N TRP A 381 19.83 -2.13 -22.76
CA TRP A 381 19.59 -0.74 -23.21
C TRP A 381 20.53 0.28 -22.53
N LYS A 382 21.67 -0.18 -22.06
CA LYS A 382 22.78 0.66 -21.63
C LYS A 382 23.68 1.00 -22.83
N SER A 383 24.69 1.80 -22.58
CA SER A 383 25.71 2.08 -23.59
C SER A 383 26.39 0.79 -24.08
N THR A 384 26.76 0.78 -25.36
CA THR A 384 27.48 -0.32 -26.01
C THR A 384 28.92 0.12 -26.29
N PRO A 385 29.94 -0.69 -25.92
CA PRO A 385 31.31 -0.38 -26.28
C PRO A 385 31.50 -0.31 -27.82
N LEU A 386 32.19 0.73 -28.32
CA LEU A 386 32.40 0.94 -29.75
C LEU A 386 33.19 -0.20 -30.39
N ASP A 387 34.18 -0.76 -29.70
CA ASP A 387 34.96 -1.89 -30.19
C ASP A 387 34.09 -3.15 -30.40
N GLU A 388 33.12 -3.40 -29.52
CA GLU A 388 32.16 -4.50 -29.64
C GLU A 388 31.26 -4.31 -30.86
N LEU A 389 30.74 -3.09 -31.07
CA LEU A 389 29.98 -2.74 -32.26
C LEU A 389 30.80 -2.99 -33.55
N LEU A 390 32.05 -2.55 -33.59
CA LEU A 390 32.95 -2.77 -34.72
C LEU A 390 33.24 -4.24 -34.95
N ARG A 391 33.45 -5.04 -33.89
CA ARG A 391 33.64 -6.49 -33.99
C ARG A 391 32.43 -7.20 -34.60
N VAL A 392 31.24 -6.81 -34.21
CA VAL A 392 29.99 -7.39 -34.76
C VAL A 392 29.84 -7.00 -36.24
N VAL A 393 30.11 -5.75 -36.61
CA VAL A 393 30.00 -5.28 -37.98
C VAL A 393 31.04 -5.95 -38.91
N LEU A 394 32.27 -6.13 -38.44
CA LEU A 394 33.39 -6.65 -39.24
C LEU A 394 33.51 -8.17 -39.20
N GLY A 395 32.91 -8.83 -38.17
CA GLY A 395 32.74 -10.27 -38.01
C GLY A 395 33.79 -11.15 -38.70
N PRO A 396 33.47 -11.72 -39.88
CA PRO A 396 34.33 -12.66 -40.58
C PRO A 396 35.70 -12.10 -41.07
N TYR A 397 35.92 -10.79 -40.96
CA TYR A 397 37.08 -10.10 -41.48
C TYR A 397 38.01 -9.54 -40.40
N LEU A 398 37.81 -9.91 -39.15
CA LEU A 398 38.61 -9.46 -37.99
C LEU A 398 40.08 -9.88 -38.09
N ASP A 399 40.38 -11.02 -38.72
CA ASP A 399 41.75 -11.50 -38.98
C ASP A 399 42.56 -10.55 -39.88
N ARG A 400 41.88 -9.73 -40.68
CA ARG A 400 42.44 -8.76 -41.59
C ARG A 400 42.16 -7.30 -41.22
N THR A 401 41.65 -7.10 -40.02
CA THR A 401 41.27 -5.78 -39.49
C THR A 401 42.05 -5.48 -38.22
N THR A 402 42.61 -4.29 -38.16
CA THR A 402 43.22 -3.75 -36.95
C THR A 402 42.29 -2.72 -36.33
N LEU A 403 41.89 -2.96 -35.07
CA LEU A 403 41.06 -2.04 -34.28
C LEU A 403 41.94 -1.38 -33.21
N ASN A 404 41.98 -0.05 -33.18
CA ASN A 404 42.81 0.68 -32.22
C ASN A 404 42.11 1.94 -31.71
N GLY A 405 41.87 2.02 -30.41
CA GLY A 405 41.27 3.19 -29.77
C GLY A 405 40.95 2.96 -28.28
N PRO A 406 40.65 4.01 -27.56
CA PRO A 406 40.23 3.90 -26.15
C PRO A 406 38.86 3.22 -26.04
N ASN A 407 38.55 2.73 -24.83
CA ASN A 407 37.20 2.26 -24.53
C ASN A 407 36.21 3.44 -24.56
N VAL A 408 35.24 3.39 -25.48
CA VAL A 408 34.21 4.43 -25.66
C VAL A 408 32.84 3.77 -25.64
N ASP A 409 32.05 4.14 -24.68
CA ASP A 409 30.67 3.67 -24.54
C ASP A 409 29.75 4.58 -25.35
N VAL A 410 29.04 4.00 -26.30
CA VAL A 410 28.09 4.69 -27.17
C VAL A 410 26.67 4.45 -26.71
N ALA A 411 25.88 5.50 -26.50
CA ALA A 411 24.48 5.39 -26.10
C ALA A 411 23.63 4.63 -27.16
N PRO A 412 22.48 4.07 -26.84
CA PRO A 412 21.68 3.23 -27.74
C PRO A 412 21.33 3.89 -29.09
N ASP A 413 20.83 5.12 -29.09
CA ASP A 413 20.42 5.82 -30.32
C ASP A 413 21.60 6.10 -31.27
N PRO A 414 22.73 6.69 -30.81
CA PRO A 414 23.94 6.78 -31.60
C PRO A 414 24.49 5.43 -32.08
N THR A 415 24.44 4.38 -31.24
CA THR A 415 24.89 3.02 -31.59
C THR A 415 24.12 2.50 -32.80
N PHE A 416 22.82 2.66 -32.81
CA PHE A 416 21.94 2.24 -33.87
C PHE A 416 22.27 2.96 -35.19
N THR A 417 22.40 4.27 -35.10
CA THR A 417 22.67 5.13 -36.27
C THR A 417 24.07 4.90 -36.81
N LEU A 418 25.07 4.80 -35.96
CA LEU A 418 26.47 4.57 -36.33
C LEU A 418 26.66 3.17 -36.96
N SER A 419 25.95 2.15 -36.45
CA SER A 419 26.01 0.78 -36.97
C SER A 419 25.65 0.72 -38.46
N ALA A 420 24.67 1.49 -38.92
CA ALA A 420 24.28 1.55 -40.33
C ALA A 420 25.38 2.13 -41.21
N ALA A 421 26.06 3.18 -40.74
CA ALA A 421 27.19 3.76 -41.47
C ALA A 421 28.41 2.83 -41.54
N LEU A 422 28.73 2.20 -40.39
CA LEU A 422 29.84 1.24 -40.31
C LEU A 422 29.58 0.00 -41.17
N HIS A 423 28.34 -0.51 -41.18
CA HIS A 423 27.98 -1.64 -42.05
C HIS A 423 28.11 -1.32 -43.55
N GLU A 424 27.72 -0.11 -43.98
CA GLU A 424 27.91 0.30 -45.37
C GLU A 424 29.40 0.46 -45.72
N LEU A 425 30.24 0.96 -44.79
CA LEU A 425 31.70 0.99 -45.00
C LEU A 425 32.25 -0.42 -45.12
N ALA A 426 31.87 -1.34 -44.23
CA ALA A 426 32.30 -2.74 -44.31
C ALA A 426 31.85 -3.41 -45.61
N ALA A 427 30.58 -3.24 -46.00
CA ALA A 427 30.07 -3.76 -47.28
C ALA A 427 30.83 -3.23 -48.50
N ASN A 428 31.21 -1.95 -48.50
CA ASN A 428 32.00 -1.34 -49.55
C ASN A 428 33.44 -1.89 -49.57
N ALA A 429 34.07 -2.05 -48.38
CA ALA A 429 35.41 -2.64 -48.28
C ALA A 429 35.44 -4.09 -48.80
N ILE A 430 34.38 -4.87 -48.52
CA ILE A 430 34.23 -6.25 -48.98
C ILE A 430 33.99 -6.33 -50.51
N LYS A 431 33.11 -5.49 -51.05
CA LYS A 431 32.71 -5.57 -52.45
C LYS A 431 33.70 -4.89 -53.41
N HIS A 432 34.26 -3.78 -53.00
CA HIS A 432 34.99 -2.87 -53.88
C HIS A 432 36.34 -2.42 -53.33
N GLY A 433 36.55 -2.58 -52.01
CA GLY A 433 37.71 -2.05 -51.30
C GLY A 433 38.75 -3.12 -50.91
N SER A 434 39.49 -2.86 -49.84
CA SER A 434 40.62 -3.68 -49.41
C SER A 434 40.23 -5.13 -49.12
N LEU A 435 39.12 -5.35 -48.46
CA LEU A 435 38.66 -6.69 -48.04
C LEU A 435 38.22 -7.58 -49.23
N SER A 436 38.10 -7.02 -50.46
CA SER A 436 37.83 -7.78 -51.70
C SER A 436 39.07 -8.58 -52.17
N ARG A 437 40.25 -8.30 -51.62
CA ARG A 437 41.51 -8.96 -51.96
C ARG A 437 42.07 -9.72 -50.77
N SER A 438 42.70 -10.88 -50.96
CA SER A 438 43.26 -11.70 -49.91
C SER A 438 44.36 -11.01 -49.08
N LYS A 439 45.18 -10.16 -49.77
CA LYS A 439 46.24 -9.36 -49.12
C LYS A 439 45.76 -8.02 -48.57
N GLY A 440 44.48 -7.65 -48.77
CA GLY A 440 43.90 -6.41 -48.28
C GLY A 440 43.81 -6.35 -46.76
N ARG A 441 43.99 -5.17 -46.23
CA ARG A 441 43.93 -4.89 -44.78
C ARG A 441 43.04 -3.67 -44.54
N LEU A 442 42.38 -3.69 -43.39
CA LEU A 442 41.56 -2.59 -42.88
C LEU A 442 42.14 -2.14 -41.53
N GLU A 443 42.32 -0.86 -41.38
CA GLU A 443 42.71 -0.24 -40.11
C GLU A 443 41.58 0.71 -39.67
N VAL A 444 41.06 0.52 -38.47
CA VAL A 444 40.05 1.40 -37.87
C VAL A 444 40.61 1.90 -36.56
N SER A 445 40.79 3.21 -36.47
CA SER A 445 41.25 3.84 -35.24
C SER A 445 40.27 4.92 -34.81
N TRP A 446 40.16 5.13 -33.49
CA TRP A 446 39.27 6.15 -32.96
C TRP A 446 39.82 6.81 -31.70
N SER A 447 39.32 8.01 -31.43
CA SER A 447 39.54 8.77 -30.21
C SER A 447 38.25 9.46 -29.80
N ALA A 448 38.13 9.78 -28.52
CA ALA A 448 37.00 10.54 -28.00
C ALA A 448 37.47 11.72 -27.16
N LYS A 449 36.85 12.87 -27.36
CA LYS A 449 37.10 14.08 -26.57
C LYS A 449 35.82 14.56 -25.94
N ARG A 450 35.91 14.94 -24.67
CA ARG A 450 34.81 15.61 -23.96
C ARG A 450 34.80 17.09 -24.39
N THR A 451 33.63 17.56 -24.85
CA THR A 451 33.37 18.95 -25.21
C THR A 451 32.30 19.54 -24.30
N GLU A 452 32.08 20.84 -24.34
CA GLU A 452 31.01 21.51 -23.53
C GLU A 452 29.61 20.96 -23.89
N SER A 453 29.40 20.49 -25.11
CA SER A 453 28.15 19.91 -25.63
C SER A 453 28.06 18.38 -25.50
N GLY A 454 29.00 17.70 -24.81
CA GLY A 454 29.03 16.26 -24.64
C GLY A 454 30.32 15.61 -25.11
N MET A 455 30.26 14.36 -25.54
CA MET A 455 31.40 13.61 -26.06
C MET A 455 31.42 13.64 -27.59
N THR A 456 32.56 13.88 -28.19
CA THR A 456 32.76 13.80 -29.67
C THR A 456 33.69 12.64 -29.98
N LEU A 457 33.22 11.72 -30.82
CA LEU A 457 33.97 10.61 -31.38
C LEU A 457 34.63 11.03 -32.69
N THR A 458 35.92 10.79 -32.84
CA THR A 458 36.64 10.87 -34.12
C THR A 458 37.02 9.46 -34.50
N LEU A 459 36.64 9.01 -35.72
CA LEU A 459 36.91 7.67 -36.22
C LEU A 459 37.57 7.75 -37.61
N ASP A 460 38.69 7.07 -37.75
CA ASP A 460 39.45 6.91 -38.99
C ASP A 460 39.33 5.49 -39.48
N TRP A 461 38.87 5.33 -40.73
CA TRP A 461 38.71 4.08 -41.44
C TRP A 461 39.67 4.08 -42.63
N VAL A 462 40.70 3.23 -42.62
CA VAL A 462 41.75 3.25 -43.65
C VAL A 462 41.88 1.88 -44.31
N GLU A 463 41.65 1.83 -45.62
CA GLU A 463 41.79 0.63 -46.45
C GLU A 463 43.17 0.60 -47.09
N ARG A 464 43.86 -0.56 -47.01
CA ARG A 464 45.20 -0.75 -47.58
C ARG A 464 45.26 -2.03 -48.42
N ASN A 465 46.14 -2.02 -49.44
CA ASN A 465 46.39 -3.18 -50.30
C ASN A 465 45.13 -3.70 -51.03
N GLY A 466 44.17 -2.83 -51.26
CA GLY A 466 42.97 -3.09 -52.04
C GLY A 466 43.15 -2.74 -53.52
N PRO A 467 42.07 -2.80 -54.32
CA PRO A 467 42.07 -2.28 -55.69
C PRO A 467 42.34 -0.77 -55.69
N PRO A 468 43.02 -0.21 -56.78
CA PRO A 468 43.19 1.23 -56.90
C PRO A 468 41.83 1.95 -56.85
N THR A 469 41.66 2.90 -55.93
CA THR A 469 40.41 3.66 -55.82
C THR A 469 40.49 4.97 -56.58
N ARG A 470 39.40 5.34 -57.28
CA ARG A 470 39.20 6.65 -57.90
C ARG A 470 37.92 7.26 -57.40
N ARG A 471 37.89 8.57 -57.22
CA ARG A 471 36.69 9.29 -56.88
C ARG A 471 35.56 8.98 -57.87
N PRO A 472 34.44 8.40 -57.46
CA PRO A 472 33.36 8.08 -58.37
C PRO A 472 32.74 9.36 -58.94
N ARG A 473 32.41 9.36 -60.26
CA ARG A 473 31.76 10.52 -60.93
C ARG A 473 30.38 10.87 -60.30
N ARG A 474 29.68 9.89 -59.70
CA ARG A 474 28.43 10.09 -58.96
C ARG A 474 28.55 9.34 -57.64
N ALA A 475 28.19 10.00 -56.53
CA ALA A 475 28.16 9.35 -55.22
C ALA A 475 27.21 8.16 -55.27
N GLY A 476 27.75 6.97 -54.99
CA GLY A 476 26.95 5.75 -54.82
C GLY A 476 26.01 5.84 -53.64
N PHE A 477 25.14 4.84 -53.54
CA PHE A 477 24.15 4.81 -52.46
C PHE A 477 24.80 4.80 -51.04
N GLY A 478 25.79 3.91 -50.81
CA GLY A 478 26.47 3.81 -49.52
C GLY A 478 27.11 5.12 -49.09
N SER A 479 27.74 5.83 -50.04
CA SER A 479 28.31 7.15 -49.74
C SER A 479 27.26 8.20 -49.35
N ARG A 480 26.07 8.14 -49.97
CA ARG A 480 24.95 9.03 -49.60
C ARG A 480 24.34 8.66 -48.26
N LEU A 481 24.21 7.36 -47.95
CA LEU A 481 23.71 6.89 -46.67
C LEU A 481 24.63 7.31 -45.52
N ILE A 482 25.92 7.09 -45.65
CA ILE A 482 26.91 7.52 -44.65
C ILE A 482 26.83 9.04 -44.41
N GLY A 483 26.70 9.86 -45.47
CA GLY A 483 26.51 11.29 -45.34
C GLY A 483 25.20 11.65 -44.66
N LEU A 484 24.08 10.99 -45.04
CA LEU A 484 22.78 11.23 -44.41
C LEU A 484 22.82 10.86 -42.92
N VAL A 485 23.40 9.73 -42.57
CA VAL A 485 23.51 9.23 -41.20
C VAL A 485 24.42 10.13 -40.37
N ILE A 486 25.64 10.35 -40.80
CA ILE A 486 26.64 11.09 -40.01
C ILE A 486 26.33 12.60 -39.99
N GLU A 487 26.10 13.20 -41.20
CA GLU A 487 25.98 14.67 -41.31
C GLU A 487 24.59 15.17 -40.88
N ARG A 488 23.47 14.47 -41.26
CA ARG A 488 22.12 14.97 -41.02
C ARG A 488 21.47 14.41 -39.75
N GLN A 489 21.70 13.13 -39.43
CA GLN A 489 21.08 12.53 -38.24
C GLN A 489 21.92 12.72 -36.98
N MET A 490 23.26 12.66 -37.12
CA MET A 490 24.17 12.79 -35.98
C MET A 490 24.84 14.17 -35.87
N ASN A 491 24.56 15.11 -36.80
CA ASN A 491 25.21 16.42 -36.85
C ASN A 491 26.75 16.33 -36.85
N GLY A 492 27.28 15.26 -37.45
CA GLY A 492 28.70 15.02 -37.56
C GLY A 492 29.27 15.44 -38.92
N GLU A 493 30.55 15.14 -39.15
CA GLU A 493 31.24 15.40 -40.39
C GLU A 493 31.82 14.11 -40.95
N VAL A 494 31.84 13.96 -42.30
CA VAL A 494 32.48 12.83 -42.95
C VAL A 494 33.32 13.28 -44.17
N GLN A 495 34.63 13.01 -44.13
CA GLN A 495 35.55 13.27 -45.21
C GLN A 495 36.03 11.95 -45.82
N ARG A 496 36.08 11.89 -47.16
CA ARG A 496 36.51 10.68 -47.90
C ARG A 496 37.65 11.04 -48.85
N THR A 497 38.76 10.33 -48.71
CA THR A 497 39.94 10.50 -49.55
C THR A 497 40.17 9.22 -50.37
N TYR A 498 40.20 9.37 -51.70
CA TYR A 498 40.43 8.28 -52.63
C TYR A 498 41.88 8.35 -53.17
N SER A 499 42.63 7.30 -52.92
CA SER A 499 44.02 7.22 -53.39
C SER A 499 44.30 5.92 -54.15
N ARG A 500 45.48 5.84 -54.80
CA ARG A 500 45.92 4.58 -55.39
C ARG A 500 46.18 3.48 -54.35
N GLN A 501 46.36 3.84 -53.08
CA GLN A 501 46.62 2.91 -51.95
C GLN A 501 45.37 2.38 -51.34
N GLY A 502 44.22 3.03 -51.53
CA GLY A 502 42.92 2.65 -50.96
C GLY A 502 42.04 3.85 -50.60
N LEU A 503 40.94 3.57 -49.95
CA LEU A 503 39.99 4.56 -49.41
C LEU A 503 40.35 4.88 -47.96
N SER A 504 40.33 6.18 -47.60
CA SER A 504 40.36 6.63 -46.23
C SER A 504 39.10 7.44 -45.95
N VAL A 505 38.44 7.15 -44.82
CA VAL A 505 37.25 7.88 -44.34
C VAL A 505 37.52 8.39 -42.92
N HIS A 506 37.39 9.69 -42.77
CA HIS A 506 37.51 10.38 -41.50
C HIS A 506 36.11 10.84 -41.07
N MET A 507 35.66 10.48 -39.89
CA MET A 507 34.35 10.83 -39.36
C MET A 507 34.49 11.50 -38.00
N ILE A 508 33.76 12.58 -37.80
CA ILE A 508 33.61 13.27 -36.52
C ILE A 508 32.13 13.19 -36.12
N VAL A 509 31.83 12.55 -34.99
CA VAL A 509 30.46 12.24 -34.58
C VAL A 509 30.23 12.73 -33.17
N PRO A 510 29.35 13.71 -32.95
CA PRO A 510 28.90 14.07 -31.62
C PRO A 510 28.12 12.92 -31.00
N LEU A 511 28.55 12.45 -29.82
CA LEU A 511 27.86 11.48 -29.00
C LEU A 511 27.14 12.25 -27.89
N THR A 512 26.07 12.99 -28.23
CA THR A 512 25.35 13.83 -27.28
C THR A 512 24.47 13.02 -26.34
N HIS A 513 24.56 13.31 -25.06
CA HIS A 513 23.71 12.73 -23.99
C HIS A 513 22.33 13.41 -23.85
N GLU A 514 21.98 14.39 -24.67
CA GLU A 514 20.88 15.33 -24.39
C GLU A 514 19.45 14.83 -24.65
N ARG A 515 19.20 13.57 -24.92
CA ARG A 515 17.81 13.07 -25.06
C ARG A 515 17.49 11.76 -24.35
N TRP A 516 18.31 11.35 -23.40
CA TRP A 516 17.97 10.20 -22.59
C TRP A 516 17.92 10.58 -21.12
N PRO A 517 16.74 10.49 -20.43
CA PRO A 517 16.70 10.56 -18.98
C PRO A 517 17.30 9.25 -18.44
N THR A 518 18.60 9.26 -18.18
CA THR A 518 19.34 8.14 -17.54
C THR A 518 18.98 7.99 -16.06
N GLN A 519 18.10 8.84 -15.55
CA GLN A 519 17.44 8.69 -14.26
C GLN A 519 15.96 8.92 -14.51
N LEU A 520 15.14 7.90 -14.26
CA LEU A 520 13.74 8.14 -13.95
C LEU A 520 13.72 9.28 -12.90
N PRO A 521 12.93 10.34 -13.09
CA PRO A 521 12.77 11.34 -12.03
C PRO A 521 12.38 10.61 -10.76
N PRO A 522 12.92 11.00 -9.60
CA PRO A 522 12.44 10.46 -8.34
C PRO A 522 10.92 10.62 -8.35
N ALA A 523 10.22 9.54 -8.01
CA ALA A 523 8.77 9.54 -7.95
C ALA A 523 8.34 10.73 -7.09
N GLY A 524 7.73 11.74 -7.68
CA GLY A 524 7.26 12.91 -6.94
C GLY A 524 7.25 14.28 -7.64
N THR A 525 7.82 14.42 -8.83
CA THR A 525 7.73 15.70 -9.55
C THR A 525 6.82 15.59 -10.77
N LEU A 526 5.51 15.54 -10.52
CA LEU A 526 4.50 15.98 -11.48
C LEU A 526 4.03 17.36 -10.99
N GLU A 527 4.48 18.43 -11.62
CA GLU A 527 3.82 19.73 -11.54
C GLU A 527 2.34 19.54 -11.92
N PRO A 528 1.41 20.12 -11.17
CA PRO A 528 0.00 20.12 -11.56
C PRO A 528 -0.11 20.91 -12.86
N ALA A 529 -0.68 20.29 -13.89
CA ALA A 529 -1.06 20.97 -15.12
C ALA A 529 -1.94 22.15 -14.77
N ALA A 530 -1.43 23.34 -15.04
CA ALA A 530 -2.17 24.60 -14.95
C ALA A 530 -3.44 24.51 -15.81
N ARG A 531 -4.57 24.71 -15.16
CA ARG A 531 -5.78 25.30 -15.70
C ARG A 531 -6.18 26.46 -14.84
#